data_7cd6bb58041ac50bb8843978d1f88956
#
_entry.id   7cd6bb58041ac50bb8843978d1f88956
#
_cell.length_a   1.000
_cell.length_b   1.000
_cell.length_c   1.000
_cell.angle_alpha   90.00
_cell.angle_beta   90.00
_cell.angle_gamma   90.00
#
_symmetry.space_group_name_H-M   'P 1'
#
loop_
_entity.id
_entity.type
_entity.pdbx_description
1 polymer ?
#
loop_
_entity_poly.entity_id
_entity_poly.type
_entity_poly.pdbx_seq_one_letter_code
_entity_poly.pdbx_strand_id
1 'polypeptide(L)'
;MLLFGLLALAGCSSLPVIVPDLARPAGPPVQLEGSRGPLSAAQSKAILDSLSSGGAATDIFDRHLALEEAIVGSPLTAGNDVLLLGDGPATYRAMLSAIRAARDHINLETYILEDDEIGQHFANALIDKQQQGVQVNLMRDSAGTFGTPAAFFQRLLDSGINVLEFNPVNPLAAHEGWQLNQRDHRKLLIVDGRTAFLGGINISSVYSGGSLSRSSSMNADGSPAWRDTDLQLKGPVVAELQKLFVAAWE
;
A
#
# COMPACT_ATOMS: atom_id res chain seq x y z
N MET A 1 19.61 -28.31 43.84
CA MET A 1 19.03 -26.99 44.10
C MET A 1 19.11 -26.23 42.79
N LEU A 2 18.05 -26.31 41.95
CA LEU A 2 17.94 -25.60 40.67
C LEU A 2 17.18 -24.28 40.94
N LEU A 3 17.86 -23.16 40.75
CA LEU A 3 17.26 -21.85 40.79
C LEU A 3 16.62 -21.56 39.40
N PHE A 4 15.31 -21.65 39.32
CA PHE A 4 14.53 -21.17 38.19
C PHE A 4 14.38 -19.64 38.30
N GLY A 5 15.12 -18.91 37.48
CA GLY A 5 14.91 -17.47 37.34
C GLY A 5 13.64 -17.18 36.55
N LEU A 6 12.63 -16.60 37.23
CA LEU A 6 11.49 -15.99 36.55
C LEU A 6 11.93 -14.74 35.78
N LEU A 7 12.03 -14.86 34.47
CA LEU A 7 12.03 -13.68 33.61
C LEU A 7 10.61 -13.11 33.57
N ALA A 8 10.38 -12.02 34.29
CA ALA A 8 9.15 -11.25 34.16
C ALA A 8 9.17 -10.54 32.79
N LEU A 9 8.33 -11.01 31.87
CA LEU A 9 8.00 -10.31 30.63
C LEU A 9 7.14 -9.07 30.96
N ALA A 10 7.78 -7.98 31.33
CA ALA A 10 7.14 -6.67 31.40
C ALA A 10 7.11 -6.06 29.99
N GLY A 11 6.21 -6.51 29.18
CA GLY A 11 6.05 -6.07 27.80
C GLY A 11 4.61 -5.73 27.45
N CYS A 12 3.98 -4.83 28.21
CA CYS A 12 2.78 -4.14 27.78
C CYS A 12 3.04 -2.64 27.97
N SER A 13 3.67 -1.99 26.98
CA SER A 13 3.49 -0.56 26.84
C SER A 13 2.01 -0.36 26.53
N SER A 14 1.27 0.26 27.46
CA SER A 14 -0.09 0.70 27.19
C SER A 14 -0.05 1.59 25.95
N LEU A 15 -0.82 1.24 24.93
CA LEU A 15 -1.06 2.14 23.81
C LEU A 15 -1.48 3.51 24.37
N PRO A 16 -0.93 4.61 23.86
CA PRO A 16 -1.38 5.93 24.29
C PRO A 16 -2.88 6.02 24.04
N VAL A 17 -3.66 6.24 25.09
CA VAL A 17 -5.10 6.50 24.95
C VAL A 17 -5.20 7.92 24.39
N ILE A 18 -5.34 8.02 23.08
CA ILE A 18 -5.67 9.31 22.42
C ILE A 18 -7.17 9.51 22.66
N VAL A 19 -7.50 10.17 23.74
CA VAL A 19 -8.85 10.69 23.97
C VAL A 19 -8.89 12.09 23.38
N PRO A 20 -9.68 12.32 22.30
CA PRO A 20 -9.87 13.67 21.79
C PRO A 20 -10.39 14.56 22.92
N ASP A 21 -9.69 15.63 23.24
CA ASP A 21 -10.19 16.62 24.17
C ASP A 21 -11.32 17.41 23.51
N LEU A 22 -12.52 16.94 23.72
CA LEU A 22 -13.74 17.53 23.13
C LEU A 22 -14.06 18.95 23.71
N ALA A 23 -13.36 19.35 24.76
CA ALA A 23 -13.47 20.68 25.35
C ALA A 23 -12.50 21.70 24.72
N ARG A 24 -11.56 21.24 23.88
CA ARG A 24 -10.64 22.14 23.19
C ARG A 24 -11.42 22.94 22.13
N PRO A 25 -11.20 24.26 22.02
CA PRO A 25 -11.71 25.03 20.89
C PRO A 25 -11.23 24.37 19.59
N ALA A 26 -12.07 24.36 18.57
CA ALA A 26 -11.69 23.88 17.24
C ALA A 26 -10.31 24.42 16.89
N GLY A 27 -9.37 23.54 16.54
CA GLY A 27 -8.05 23.91 16.07
C GLY A 27 -8.11 24.84 14.85
N PRO A 28 -6.97 25.28 14.33
CA PRO A 28 -6.99 26.04 13.09
C PRO A 28 -7.79 25.28 12.02
N PRO A 29 -8.50 25.98 11.11
CA PRO A 29 -9.30 25.33 10.09
C PRO A 29 -8.40 24.39 9.25
N VAL A 30 -8.90 23.20 8.98
CA VAL A 30 -8.21 22.19 8.15
C VAL A 30 -7.86 22.80 6.80
N GLN A 31 -6.60 22.81 6.46
CA GLN A 31 -6.08 23.28 5.18
C GLN A 31 -5.81 22.09 4.27
N LEU A 32 -6.52 22.06 3.14
CA LEU A 32 -6.34 21.00 2.14
C LEU A 32 -5.21 21.37 1.16
N GLU A 33 -4.55 20.34 0.63
CA GLU A 33 -3.64 20.48 -0.50
C GLU A 33 -4.32 20.04 -1.81
N GLY A 34 -3.96 20.70 -2.90
CA GLY A 34 -4.36 20.35 -4.26
C GLY A 34 -3.13 20.09 -5.13
N SER A 35 -3.33 19.79 -6.41
CA SER A 35 -2.25 19.48 -7.37
C SER A 35 -1.21 20.61 -7.57
N ARG A 36 -1.48 21.81 -7.08
CA ARG A 36 -0.61 22.99 -7.20
C ARG A 36 -0.12 23.51 -5.85
N GLY A 37 -0.26 22.72 -4.78
CA GLY A 37 0.08 23.10 -3.41
C GLY A 37 -1.13 23.46 -2.55
N PRO A 38 -0.91 24.10 -1.38
CA PRO A 38 -1.96 24.39 -0.41
C PRO A 38 -3.12 25.20 -1.02
N LEU A 39 -4.34 24.77 -0.74
CA LEU A 39 -5.54 25.50 -1.10
C LEU A 39 -5.77 26.68 -0.13
N SER A 40 -6.43 27.74 -0.60
CA SER A 40 -6.84 28.81 0.30
C SER A 40 -7.85 28.31 1.33
N ALA A 41 -7.96 28.99 2.48
CA ALA A 41 -8.92 28.65 3.52
C ALA A 41 -10.37 28.63 2.98
N ALA A 42 -10.72 29.51 2.07
CA ALA A 42 -12.04 29.56 1.44
C ALA A 42 -12.29 28.34 0.53
N GLN A 43 -11.28 27.90 -0.24
CA GLN A 43 -11.38 26.72 -1.08
C GLN A 43 -11.46 25.44 -0.24
N SER A 44 -10.61 25.29 0.78
CA SER A 44 -10.66 24.18 1.71
C SER A 44 -12.02 24.08 2.39
N LYS A 45 -12.54 25.21 2.90
CA LYS A 45 -13.87 25.27 3.50
C LYS A 45 -14.97 24.86 2.51
N ALA A 46 -14.96 25.36 1.29
CA ALA A 46 -15.99 25.03 0.29
C ALA A 46 -16.01 23.52 -0.03
N ILE A 47 -14.83 22.87 -0.10
CA ILE A 47 -14.72 21.42 -0.31
C ILE A 47 -15.29 20.68 0.89
N LEU A 48 -14.89 21.03 2.11
CA LEU A 48 -15.37 20.41 3.34
C LEU A 48 -16.90 20.57 3.51
N ASP A 49 -17.43 21.77 3.25
CA ASP A 49 -18.86 22.03 3.28
C ASP A 49 -19.62 21.17 2.25
N SER A 50 -19.05 20.92 1.07
CA SER A 50 -19.66 20.07 0.04
C SER A 50 -19.70 18.59 0.45
N LEU A 51 -18.67 18.11 1.15
CA LEU A 51 -18.60 16.75 1.66
C LEU A 51 -19.58 16.53 2.83
N SER A 52 -19.72 17.52 3.72
CA SER A 52 -20.64 17.45 4.86
C SER A 52 -22.12 17.59 4.46
N SER A 53 -22.43 18.25 3.34
CA SER A 53 -23.82 18.45 2.89
C SER A 53 -24.47 17.20 2.27
N GLY A 54 -23.67 16.17 1.93
CA GLY A 54 -24.14 14.91 1.34
C GLY A 54 -24.64 13.85 2.34
N GLY A 55 -24.54 14.10 3.65
CA GLY A 55 -24.95 13.20 4.74
C GLY A 55 -25.57 13.97 5.89
N ALA A 56 -26.17 13.25 6.86
CA ALA A 56 -26.59 13.88 8.11
C ALA A 56 -25.36 14.56 8.71
N ALA A 57 -25.42 15.89 8.85
CA ALA A 57 -24.36 16.70 9.42
C ALA A 57 -24.02 16.16 10.82
N THR A 58 -23.02 15.31 10.90
CA THR A 58 -22.57 14.77 12.15
C THR A 58 -21.22 15.42 12.44
N ASP A 59 -21.15 16.01 13.62
CA ASP A 59 -19.93 16.40 14.32
C ASP A 59 -18.77 15.33 14.20
N ILE A 60 -19.11 14.11 13.82
CA ILE A 60 -18.21 12.98 13.60
C ILE A 60 -17.25 13.22 12.42
N PHE A 61 -17.72 13.80 11.30
CA PHE A 61 -16.90 14.02 10.13
C PHE A 61 -15.81 15.06 10.40
N ASP A 62 -16.18 16.21 10.98
CA ASP A 62 -15.22 17.27 11.30
C ASP A 62 -14.19 16.82 12.36
N ARG A 63 -14.65 16.02 13.33
CA ARG A 63 -13.76 15.41 14.32
C ARG A 63 -12.81 14.40 13.71
N HIS A 64 -13.28 13.60 12.77
CA HIS A 64 -12.45 12.60 12.08
C HIS A 64 -11.35 13.29 11.27
N LEU A 65 -11.69 14.33 10.51
CA LEU A 65 -10.71 15.11 9.75
C LEU A 65 -9.65 15.76 10.63
N ALA A 66 -10.07 16.38 11.74
CA ALA A 66 -9.14 17.01 12.69
C ALA A 66 -8.23 15.96 13.37
N LEU A 67 -8.76 14.77 13.64
CA LEU A 67 -8.00 13.67 14.23
C LEU A 67 -6.97 13.12 13.25
N GLU A 68 -7.36 12.88 12.00
CA GLU A 68 -6.46 12.40 10.95
C GLU A 68 -5.31 13.38 10.72
N GLU A 69 -5.58 14.67 10.59
CA GLU A 69 -4.54 15.69 10.43
C GLU A 69 -3.58 15.72 11.64
N ALA A 70 -4.13 15.60 12.85
CA ALA A 70 -3.33 15.61 14.09
C ALA A 70 -2.46 14.35 14.26
N ILE A 71 -2.93 13.19 13.80
CA ILE A 71 -2.20 11.90 13.92
C ILE A 71 -1.16 11.78 12.81
N VAL A 72 -1.56 12.05 11.58
CA VAL A 72 -0.71 11.82 10.39
C VAL A 72 0.31 12.95 10.23
N GLY A 73 0.00 14.15 10.73
CA GLY A 73 0.87 15.33 10.59
C GLY A 73 1.03 15.81 9.14
N SER A 74 0.17 15.31 8.24
CA SER A 74 0.17 15.66 6.81
C SER A 74 -1.19 16.23 6.43
N PRO A 75 -1.24 17.26 5.57
CA PRO A 75 -2.50 17.83 5.12
C PRO A 75 -3.27 16.84 4.24
N LEU A 76 -4.60 16.93 4.29
CA LEU A 76 -5.46 16.16 3.42
C LEU A 76 -5.33 16.65 1.98
N THR A 77 -5.23 15.72 1.04
CA THR A 77 -5.03 16.01 -0.36
C THR A 77 -6.36 15.94 -1.13
N ALA A 78 -6.77 17.05 -1.71
CA ALA A 78 -8.00 17.16 -2.49
C ALA A 78 -7.74 16.97 -4.00
N GLY A 79 -8.80 16.62 -4.75
CA GLY A 79 -8.76 16.51 -6.21
C GLY A 79 -8.25 15.14 -6.69
N ASN A 80 -8.44 14.12 -5.87
CA ASN A 80 -8.14 12.74 -6.23
C ASN A 80 -9.39 12.06 -6.82
N ASP A 81 -9.14 11.16 -7.78
CA ASP A 81 -10.12 10.19 -8.28
C ASP A 81 -9.82 8.83 -7.63
N VAL A 82 -10.83 8.26 -7.00
CA VAL A 82 -10.70 7.02 -6.22
C VAL A 82 -11.68 5.98 -6.73
N LEU A 83 -11.17 4.85 -7.20
CA LEU A 83 -11.96 3.70 -7.62
C LEU A 83 -11.73 2.53 -6.65
N LEU A 84 -12.79 2.04 -6.03
CA LEU A 84 -12.75 0.83 -5.21
C LEU A 84 -12.71 -0.42 -6.10
N LEU A 85 -11.73 -1.28 -5.89
CA LEU A 85 -11.56 -2.57 -6.54
C LEU A 85 -11.92 -3.66 -5.51
N GLY A 86 -13.07 -4.29 -5.67
CA GLY A 86 -13.70 -5.13 -4.64
C GLY A 86 -13.17 -6.57 -4.55
N ASP A 87 -12.24 -6.96 -5.42
CA ASP A 87 -11.66 -8.32 -5.44
C ASP A 87 -10.35 -8.39 -6.22
N GLY A 88 -9.64 -9.52 -6.08
CA GLY A 88 -8.39 -9.78 -6.79
C GLY A 88 -8.48 -9.68 -8.31
N PRO A 89 -9.46 -10.36 -8.98
CA PRO A 89 -9.60 -10.27 -10.43
C PRO A 89 -9.80 -8.84 -10.95
N ALA A 90 -10.57 -7.99 -10.27
CA ALA A 90 -10.73 -6.59 -10.66
C ALA A 90 -9.42 -5.82 -10.48
N THR A 91 -8.74 -6.03 -9.35
CA THR A 91 -7.46 -5.41 -9.02
C THR A 91 -6.38 -5.81 -10.03
N TYR A 92 -6.19 -7.09 -10.29
CA TYR A 92 -5.16 -7.55 -11.21
C TYR A 92 -5.39 -7.07 -12.64
N ARG A 93 -6.64 -7.06 -13.12
CA ARG A 93 -6.95 -6.47 -14.44
C ARG A 93 -6.57 -4.99 -14.51
N ALA A 94 -6.91 -4.22 -13.48
CA ALA A 94 -6.63 -2.79 -13.44
C ALA A 94 -5.12 -2.53 -13.32
N MET A 95 -4.40 -3.23 -12.43
CA MET A 95 -2.95 -3.13 -12.26
C MET A 95 -2.21 -3.50 -13.54
N LEU A 96 -2.49 -4.66 -14.14
CA LEU A 96 -1.85 -5.12 -15.38
C LEU A 96 -2.17 -4.19 -16.56
N SER A 97 -3.36 -3.60 -16.62
CA SER A 97 -3.70 -2.58 -17.61
C SER A 97 -2.84 -1.32 -17.43
N ALA A 98 -2.67 -0.84 -16.20
CA ALA A 98 -1.81 0.30 -15.90
C ALA A 98 -0.34 0.01 -16.22
N ILE A 99 0.18 -1.15 -15.81
CA ILE A 99 1.56 -1.59 -16.12
C ILE A 99 1.78 -1.59 -17.65
N ARG A 100 0.89 -2.19 -18.43
CA ARG A 100 1.01 -2.22 -19.89
C ARG A 100 0.98 -0.83 -20.53
N ALA A 101 0.28 0.13 -19.93
CA ALA A 101 0.19 1.51 -20.38
C ALA A 101 1.36 2.39 -19.95
N ALA A 102 2.22 1.93 -19.05
CA ALA A 102 3.36 2.66 -18.51
C ALA A 102 4.32 3.17 -19.61
N ARG A 103 4.87 4.38 -19.41
CA ARG A 103 5.76 5.04 -20.37
C ARG A 103 7.07 5.53 -19.76
N ASP A 104 7.12 5.71 -18.46
CA ASP A 104 8.25 6.29 -17.75
C ASP A 104 8.78 5.34 -16.68
N HIS A 105 8.01 5.10 -15.63
CA HIS A 105 8.44 4.21 -14.56
C HIS A 105 7.30 3.43 -13.90
N ILE A 106 7.67 2.30 -13.30
CA ILE A 106 6.81 1.45 -12.48
C ILE A 106 7.51 1.22 -11.16
N ASN A 107 6.86 1.57 -10.05
CA ASN A 107 7.30 1.27 -8.70
C ASN A 107 6.30 0.30 -8.07
N LEU A 108 6.75 -0.91 -7.78
CA LEU A 108 5.94 -1.97 -7.17
C LEU A 108 6.54 -2.36 -5.82
N GLU A 109 5.73 -2.29 -4.78
CA GLU A 109 6.05 -2.72 -3.43
C GLU A 109 5.00 -3.73 -2.98
N THR A 110 5.44 -4.91 -2.52
CA THR A 110 4.50 -5.96 -2.13
C THR A 110 5.07 -6.85 -1.04
N TYR A 111 4.20 -7.31 -0.14
CA TYR A 111 4.57 -8.26 0.88
C TYR A 111 4.71 -9.68 0.32
N ILE A 112 3.69 -10.15 -0.44
CA ILE A 112 3.73 -11.48 -1.08
C ILE A 112 3.78 -11.29 -2.60
N LEU A 113 4.71 -11.99 -3.24
CA LEU A 113 4.81 -12.18 -4.69
C LEU A 113 5.18 -13.64 -4.92
N GLU A 114 4.23 -14.44 -5.35
CA GLU A 114 4.40 -15.88 -5.55
C GLU A 114 4.79 -16.25 -6.98
N ASP A 115 5.48 -17.37 -7.13
CA ASP A 115 5.79 -17.96 -8.44
C ASP A 115 4.63 -18.84 -8.91
N ASP A 116 3.45 -18.23 -9.04
CA ASP A 116 2.22 -18.86 -9.54
C ASP A 116 1.74 -18.18 -10.83
N GLU A 117 0.57 -18.57 -11.33
CA GLU A 117 0.02 -18.01 -12.57
C GLU A 117 -0.07 -16.48 -12.52
N ILE A 118 -0.54 -15.92 -11.40
CA ILE A 118 -0.68 -14.48 -11.23
C ILE A 118 0.69 -13.79 -11.15
N GLY A 119 1.60 -14.31 -10.33
CA GLY A 119 2.96 -13.78 -10.22
C GLY A 119 3.71 -13.83 -11.55
N GLN A 120 3.55 -14.89 -12.32
CA GLN A 120 4.12 -15.02 -13.67
C GLN A 120 3.54 -13.98 -14.63
N HIS A 121 2.23 -13.69 -14.58
CA HIS A 121 1.62 -12.63 -15.40
C HIS A 121 2.18 -11.25 -15.06
N PHE A 122 2.35 -10.93 -13.78
CA PHE A 122 2.98 -9.68 -13.35
C PHE A 122 4.45 -9.61 -13.75
N ALA A 123 5.23 -10.65 -13.48
CA ALA A 123 6.64 -10.72 -13.85
C ALA A 123 6.85 -10.50 -15.36
N ASN A 124 6.07 -11.16 -16.20
CA ASN A 124 6.15 -11.00 -17.65
C ASN A 124 5.81 -9.56 -18.08
N ALA A 125 4.73 -8.97 -17.54
CA ALA A 125 4.34 -7.60 -17.87
C ALA A 125 5.40 -6.56 -17.44
N LEU A 126 6.06 -6.76 -16.28
CA LEU A 126 7.15 -5.90 -15.81
C LEU A 126 8.40 -6.05 -16.68
N ILE A 127 8.78 -7.28 -17.05
CA ILE A 127 9.90 -7.57 -17.96
C ILE A 127 9.67 -6.93 -19.33
N ASP A 128 8.48 -7.11 -19.90
CA ASP A 128 8.11 -6.50 -21.19
C ASP A 128 8.26 -4.98 -21.16
N LYS A 129 7.89 -4.34 -20.04
CA LYS A 129 8.02 -2.89 -19.87
C LYS A 129 9.47 -2.44 -19.69
N GLN A 130 10.25 -3.16 -18.92
CA GLN A 130 11.69 -2.90 -18.76
C GLN A 130 12.40 -2.99 -20.12
N GLN A 131 12.09 -3.98 -20.95
CA GLN A 131 12.65 -4.14 -22.28
C GLN A 131 12.22 -3.02 -23.26
N GLN A 132 11.07 -2.37 -23.00
CA GLN A 132 10.61 -1.18 -23.74
C GLN A 132 11.21 0.12 -23.25
N GLY A 133 12.13 0.09 -22.26
CA GLY A 133 12.82 1.27 -21.72
C GLY A 133 12.07 1.95 -20.56
N VAL A 134 10.98 1.34 -20.05
CA VAL A 134 10.33 1.81 -18.82
C VAL A 134 11.16 1.35 -17.63
N GLN A 135 11.49 2.25 -16.70
CA GLN A 135 12.22 1.90 -15.48
C GLN A 135 11.30 1.13 -14.52
N VAL A 136 11.70 -0.08 -14.15
CA VAL A 136 10.93 -0.90 -13.21
C VAL A 136 11.72 -1.09 -11.91
N ASN A 137 11.08 -0.73 -10.79
CA ASN A 137 11.60 -0.91 -9.44
C ASN A 137 10.62 -1.81 -8.67
N LEU A 138 11.11 -2.91 -8.15
CA LEU A 138 10.36 -3.87 -7.34
C LEU A 138 10.95 -3.96 -5.94
N MET A 139 10.18 -3.63 -4.92
CA MET A 139 10.50 -3.91 -3.53
C MET A 139 9.64 -5.06 -3.01
N ARG A 140 10.28 -6.05 -2.41
CA ARG A 140 9.62 -7.22 -1.83
C ARG A 140 10.05 -7.42 -0.38
N ASP A 141 9.11 -7.78 0.49
CA ASP A 141 9.48 -8.21 1.84
C ASP A 141 10.08 -9.62 1.81
N SER A 142 11.21 -9.78 2.49
CA SER A 142 11.95 -11.04 2.53
C SER A 142 11.17 -12.20 3.19
N ALA A 143 10.38 -11.91 4.23
CA ALA A 143 9.58 -12.94 4.91
C ALA A 143 8.34 -13.30 4.10
N GLY A 144 7.65 -12.30 3.54
CA GLY A 144 6.45 -12.52 2.73
C GLY A 144 6.71 -13.25 1.41
N THR A 145 7.94 -13.14 0.89
CA THR A 145 8.37 -13.84 -0.34
C THR A 145 9.30 -15.03 -0.10
N PHE A 146 9.41 -15.50 1.16
CA PHE A 146 10.32 -16.60 1.53
C PHE A 146 10.02 -17.90 0.76
N GLY A 147 8.77 -18.17 0.43
CA GLY A 147 8.35 -19.35 -0.34
C GLY A 147 8.61 -19.25 -1.86
N THR A 148 8.92 -18.06 -2.36
CA THR A 148 9.12 -17.84 -3.79
C THR A 148 10.53 -18.22 -4.20
N PRO A 149 10.72 -19.06 -5.24
CA PRO A 149 12.04 -19.50 -5.65
C PRO A 149 12.96 -18.33 -6.03
N ALA A 150 14.23 -18.37 -5.62
CA ALA A 150 15.21 -17.35 -5.97
C ALA A 150 15.35 -17.15 -7.48
N ALA A 151 15.15 -18.20 -8.28
CA ALA A 151 15.19 -18.14 -9.74
C ALA A 151 14.12 -17.21 -10.33
N PHE A 152 12.97 -17.06 -9.66
CA PHE A 152 11.93 -16.12 -10.06
C PHE A 152 12.44 -14.67 -10.01
N PHE A 153 13.07 -14.27 -8.91
CA PHE A 153 13.64 -12.94 -8.75
C PHE A 153 14.89 -12.74 -9.62
N GLN A 154 15.69 -13.79 -9.79
CA GLN A 154 16.86 -13.73 -10.66
C GLN A 154 16.46 -13.40 -12.10
N ARG A 155 15.37 -13.98 -12.62
CA ARG A 155 14.83 -13.66 -13.94
C ARG A 155 14.46 -12.18 -14.09
N LEU A 156 13.91 -11.56 -13.03
CA LEU A 156 13.60 -10.13 -13.01
C LEU A 156 14.88 -9.28 -13.05
N LEU A 157 15.87 -9.63 -12.21
CA LEU A 157 17.18 -8.98 -12.18
C LEU A 157 17.89 -9.09 -13.53
N ASP A 158 17.91 -10.27 -14.14
CA ASP A 158 18.56 -10.53 -15.43
C ASP A 158 17.91 -9.72 -16.57
N SER A 159 16.65 -9.34 -16.42
CA SER A 159 15.95 -8.48 -17.38
C SER A 159 16.21 -6.98 -17.17
N GLY A 160 17.01 -6.61 -16.15
CA GLY A 160 17.37 -5.23 -15.83
C GLY A 160 16.40 -4.51 -14.88
N ILE A 161 15.43 -5.25 -14.27
CA ILE A 161 14.57 -4.70 -13.23
C ILE A 161 15.38 -4.49 -11.95
N ASN A 162 15.21 -3.35 -11.30
CA ASN A 162 15.77 -3.10 -9.98
C ASN A 162 14.93 -3.84 -8.93
N VAL A 163 15.52 -4.81 -8.24
CA VAL A 163 14.84 -5.58 -7.20
C VAL A 163 15.50 -5.32 -5.86
N LEU A 164 14.74 -4.78 -4.90
CA LEU A 164 15.14 -4.60 -3.51
C LEU A 164 14.45 -5.65 -2.63
N GLU A 165 15.25 -6.38 -1.88
CA GLU A 165 14.76 -7.26 -0.81
C GLU A 165 14.73 -6.49 0.51
N PHE A 166 13.53 -6.16 0.97
CA PHE A 166 13.37 -5.46 2.25
C PHE A 166 13.63 -6.43 3.41
N ASN A 167 14.52 -6.00 4.28
CA ASN A 167 14.85 -6.62 5.57
C ASN A 167 15.10 -8.14 5.48
N PRO A 168 16.22 -8.58 4.85
CA PRO A 168 16.50 -9.98 4.60
C PRO A 168 16.35 -10.86 5.83
N VAL A 169 15.67 -12.03 5.71
CA VAL A 169 15.58 -13.02 6.81
C VAL A 169 16.93 -13.66 7.12
N ASN A 170 17.87 -13.63 6.17
CA ASN A 170 19.22 -14.13 6.38
C ASN A 170 20.03 -13.11 7.21
N PRO A 171 20.44 -13.43 8.46
CA PRO A 171 21.21 -12.50 9.29
C PRO A 171 22.57 -12.09 8.70
N LEU A 172 23.13 -12.90 7.79
CA LEU A 172 24.38 -12.58 7.11
C LEU A 172 24.23 -11.46 6.07
N ALA A 173 23.02 -11.16 5.65
CA ALA A 173 22.68 -10.05 4.77
C ALA A 173 22.13 -8.83 5.54
N ALA A 174 22.20 -8.85 6.87
CA ALA A 174 21.73 -7.75 7.73
C ALA A 174 22.55 -6.48 7.50
N HIS A 175 21.84 -5.35 7.44
CA HIS A 175 22.42 -4.01 7.33
C HIS A 175 22.16 -3.20 8.60
N GLU A 176 22.71 -2.00 8.70
CA GLU A 176 22.46 -1.10 9.83
C GLU A 176 20.94 -0.84 9.97
N GLY A 177 20.42 -0.95 11.19
CA GLY A 177 18.97 -0.82 11.44
C GLY A 177 18.14 -2.09 11.21
N TRP A 178 18.75 -3.19 10.75
CA TRP A 178 18.05 -4.46 10.54
C TRP A 178 17.39 -5.00 11.83
N GLN A 179 16.13 -5.39 11.73
CA GLN A 179 15.35 -6.00 12.83
C GLN A 179 14.48 -7.12 12.27
N LEU A 180 14.60 -8.32 12.80
CA LEU A 180 13.88 -9.51 12.31
C LEU A 180 12.36 -9.30 12.20
N ASN A 181 11.76 -8.54 13.12
CA ASN A 181 10.31 -8.33 13.18
C ASN A 181 9.84 -7.09 12.41
N GLN A 182 10.75 -6.29 11.88
CA GLN A 182 10.37 -5.15 11.03
C GLN A 182 10.08 -5.68 9.62
N ARG A 183 8.80 -5.68 9.24
CA ARG A 183 8.33 -6.17 7.95
C ARG A 183 7.61 -5.08 7.18
N ASP A 184 7.78 -5.09 5.87
CA ASP A 184 7.03 -4.22 5.00
C ASP A 184 5.77 -4.93 4.50
N HIS A 185 4.63 -4.57 5.09
CA HIS A 185 3.34 -5.18 4.75
C HIS A 185 2.52 -4.35 3.76
N ARG A 186 3.12 -3.30 3.17
CA ARG A 186 2.46 -2.46 2.16
C ARG A 186 2.30 -3.21 0.84
N LYS A 187 1.24 -2.91 0.12
CA LYS A 187 1.00 -3.35 -1.24
C LYS A 187 0.69 -2.09 -2.04
N LEU A 188 1.66 -1.63 -2.79
CA LEU A 188 1.63 -0.35 -3.48
C LEU A 188 2.19 -0.52 -4.89
N LEU A 189 1.41 -0.15 -5.88
CA LEU A 189 1.88 -0.03 -7.26
C LEU A 189 1.70 1.42 -7.70
N ILE A 190 2.75 2.02 -8.23
CA ILE A 190 2.70 3.37 -8.80
C ILE A 190 3.19 3.29 -10.24
N VAL A 191 2.43 3.87 -11.15
CA VAL A 191 2.73 3.92 -12.57
C VAL A 191 2.82 5.36 -13.04
N ASP A 192 3.97 5.74 -13.60
CA ASP A 192 4.27 7.05 -14.19
C ASP A 192 3.99 8.24 -13.24
N GLY A 193 3.96 8.03 -11.91
CA GLY A 193 3.58 9.04 -10.93
C GLY A 193 2.14 9.58 -11.10
N ARG A 194 1.27 8.87 -11.82
CA ARG A 194 -0.09 9.33 -12.18
C ARG A 194 -1.20 8.42 -11.70
N THR A 195 -0.92 7.12 -11.58
CA THR A 195 -1.86 6.13 -11.11
C THR A 195 -1.20 5.33 -10.01
N ALA A 196 -1.89 5.16 -8.89
CA ALA A 196 -1.44 4.28 -7.82
C ALA A 196 -2.52 3.26 -7.48
N PHE A 197 -2.08 2.14 -6.94
CA PHE A 197 -2.94 1.10 -6.36
C PHE A 197 -2.45 0.85 -4.93
N LEU A 198 -3.37 0.83 -4.00
CA LEU A 198 -3.09 0.63 -2.58
C LEU A 198 -4.20 -0.18 -1.93
N GLY A 199 -3.84 -1.22 -1.19
CA GLY A 199 -4.83 -2.03 -0.48
C GLY A 199 -4.27 -3.26 0.20
N GLY A 200 -5.11 -4.29 0.32
CA GLY A 200 -4.77 -5.53 1.00
C GLY A 200 -4.36 -6.68 0.08
N ILE A 201 -4.55 -6.56 -1.23
CA ILE A 201 -4.32 -7.63 -2.21
C ILE A 201 -2.84 -7.76 -2.54
N ASN A 202 -2.27 -8.93 -2.28
CA ASN A 202 -0.92 -9.29 -2.72
C ASN A 202 -0.95 -9.89 -4.14
N ILE A 203 0.23 -10.19 -4.69
CA ILE A 203 0.37 -10.82 -6.01
C ILE A 203 0.48 -12.33 -5.84
N SER A 204 -0.67 -12.99 -5.81
CA SER A 204 -0.81 -14.43 -5.62
C SER A 204 -2.16 -14.93 -6.13
N SER A 205 -2.21 -16.15 -6.61
CA SER A 205 -3.45 -16.81 -7.07
C SER A 205 -4.47 -17.05 -5.94
N VAL A 206 -4.08 -16.98 -4.67
CA VAL A 206 -5.00 -17.11 -3.54
C VAL A 206 -6.07 -16.02 -3.52
N TYR A 207 -5.82 -14.85 -4.16
CA TYR A 207 -6.78 -13.76 -4.32
C TYR A 207 -7.55 -13.83 -5.66
N SER A 208 -7.39 -14.87 -6.47
CA SER A 208 -8.02 -14.96 -7.80
C SER A 208 -9.53 -15.23 -7.75
N GLY A 209 -10.09 -15.51 -6.58
CA GLY A 209 -11.53 -15.65 -6.38
C GLY A 209 -12.29 -14.33 -6.55
N GLY A 210 -13.32 -14.32 -7.44
CA GLY A 210 -14.15 -13.13 -7.68
C GLY A 210 -15.27 -12.98 -6.64
N SER A 211 -15.65 -11.74 -6.32
CA SER A 211 -16.69 -11.41 -5.35
C SER A 211 -18.11 -11.72 -5.82
N LEU A 212 -18.33 -11.86 -7.13
CA LEU A 212 -19.65 -12.02 -7.73
C LEU A 212 -20.10 -13.46 -7.96
N SER A 213 -19.21 -14.45 -7.75
CA SER A 213 -19.54 -15.86 -7.98
C SER A 213 -19.49 -16.67 -6.70
N ARG A 214 -20.63 -17.27 -6.32
CA ARG A 214 -20.69 -18.23 -5.19
C ARG A 214 -19.85 -19.49 -5.42
N SER A 215 -19.52 -19.81 -6.68
CA SER A 215 -18.71 -20.98 -7.04
C SER A 215 -17.21 -20.68 -7.08
N SER A 216 -16.80 -19.41 -7.04
CA SER A 216 -15.39 -18.99 -7.09
C SER A 216 -14.82 -18.62 -5.73
N SER A 217 -15.49 -19.03 -4.64
CA SER A 217 -14.95 -18.88 -3.26
C SER A 217 -13.88 -19.92 -2.91
N MET A 218 -13.52 -20.76 -3.86
CA MET A 218 -12.52 -21.81 -3.70
C MET A 218 -11.44 -21.64 -4.78
N ASN A 219 -10.20 -21.78 -4.39
CA ASN A 219 -9.06 -21.89 -5.30
C ASN A 219 -9.10 -23.22 -6.06
N ALA A 220 -8.28 -23.36 -7.09
CA ALA A 220 -8.20 -24.61 -7.88
C ALA A 220 -7.84 -25.84 -7.04
N ASP A 221 -7.15 -25.65 -5.90
CA ASP A 221 -6.79 -26.70 -4.94
C ASP A 221 -7.87 -27.00 -3.91
N GLY A 222 -9.06 -26.36 -3.99
CA GLY A 222 -10.16 -26.52 -3.06
C GLY A 222 -10.02 -25.73 -1.75
N SER A 223 -9.00 -24.90 -1.61
CA SER A 223 -8.87 -23.97 -0.48
C SER A 223 -9.78 -22.76 -0.64
N PRO A 224 -10.27 -22.11 0.48
CA PRO A 224 -11.01 -20.86 0.35
C PRO A 224 -10.17 -19.78 -0.29
N ALA A 225 -10.72 -19.10 -1.33
CA ALA A 225 -10.08 -17.93 -1.89
C ALA A 225 -10.08 -16.78 -0.87
N TRP A 226 -8.97 -16.10 -0.77
CA TRP A 226 -8.86 -14.91 0.08
C TRP A 226 -9.60 -13.75 -0.57
N ARG A 227 -10.24 -12.96 0.28
CA ARG A 227 -10.95 -11.75 -0.13
C ARG A 227 -10.29 -10.55 0.50
N ASP A 228 -10.01 -9.58 -0.33
CA ASP A 228 -9.54 -8.28 0.09
C ASP A 228 -9.93 -7.25 -0.96
N THR A 229 -9.64 -5.99 -0.69
CA THR A 229 -9.99 -4.85 -1.53
C THR A 229 -8.78 -3.97 -1.75
N ASP A 230 -8.74 -3.33 -2.92
CA ASP A 230 -7.76 -2.31 -3.27
C ASP A 230 -8.46 -1.03 -3.73
N LEU A 231 -7.71 0.05 -3.74
CA LEU A 231 -8.08 1.32 -4.33
C LEU A 231 -7.18 1.59 -5.54
N GLN A 232 -7.79 2.02 -6.64
CA GLN A 232 -7.04 2.71 -7.68
C GLN A 232 -7.19 4.20 -7.47
N LEU A 233 -6.07 4.90 -7.45
CA LEU A 233 -5.96 6.32 -7.13
C LEU A 233 -5.34 7.08 -8.30
N LYS A 234 -5.91 8.25 -8.62
CA LYS A 234 -5.32 9.22 -9.56
C LYS A 234 -5.43 10.60 -8.94
N GLY A 235 -4.47 11.46 -9.23
CA GLY A 235 -4.47 12.82 -8.71
C GLY A 235 -3.28 13.11 -7.79
N PRO A 236 -3.33 14.20 -7.03
CA PRO A 236 -2.19 14.69 -6.25
C PRO A 236 -1.65 13.69 -5.22
N VAL A 237 -2.50 12.83 -4.63
CA VAL A 237 -2.09 11.84 -3.63
C VAL A 237 -1.06 10.84 -4.19
N VAL A 238 -1.03 10.63 -5.51
CA VAL A 238 -0.05 9.71 -6.12
C VAL A 238 1.38 10.19 -5.89
N ALA A 239 1.62 11.51 -5.86
CA ALA A 239 2.93 12.07 -5.55
C ALA A 239 3.36 11.77 -4.10
N GLU A 240 2.42 11.80 -3.15
CA GLU A 240 2.71 11.46 -1.74
C GLU A 240 3.02 9.96 -1.59
N LEU A 241 2.27 9.10 -2.28
CA LEU A 241 2.57 7.66 -2.32
C LEU A 241 3.92 7.37 -2.98
N GLN A 242 4.30 8.15 -4.01
CA GLN A 242 5.63 8.05 -4.64
C GLN A 242 6.74 8.42 -3.65
N LYS A 243 6.59 9.49 -2.87
CA LYS A 243 7.54 9.86 -1.81
C LYS A 243 7.68 8.74 -0.77
N LEU A 244 6.55 8.14 -0.38
CA LEU A 244 6.54 7.03 0.56
C LEU A 244 7.33 5.81 0.02
N PHE A 245 7.15 5.47 -1.26
CA PHE A 245 7.91 4.40 -1.91
C PHE A 245 9.42 4.71 -1.94
N VAL A 246 9.79 5.94 -2.37
CA VAL A 246 11.19 6.35 -2.46
C VAL A 246 11.87 6.33 -1.09
N ALA A 247 11.19 6.85 -0.05
CA ALA A 247 11.71 6.84 1.31
C ALA A 247 11.91 5.43 1.90
N ALA A 248 11.18 4.44 1.38
CA ALA A 248 11.36 3.04 1.78
C ALA A 248 12.42 2.32 0.93
N TRP A 249 12.74 2.87 -0.25
CA TRP A 249 13.76 2.34 -1.16
C TRP A 249 15.18 2.71 -0.73
N GLU A 250 15.37 3.87 -0.08
CA GLU A 250 16.65 4.40 0.43
C GLU A 250 17.11 3.70 1.72
#